data_831e6166e0b002c196b45b0ab3e7903e
#
_entry.id   831e6166e0b002c196b45b0ab3e7903e
#
_cell.length_a   1.000
_cell.length_b   1.000
_cell.length_c   1.000
_cell.angle_alpha   90.00
_cell.angle_beta   90.00
_cell.angle_gamma   90.00
#
_symmetry.space_group_name_H-M   'P 1'
#
loop_
_entity.id
_entity.type
_entity.pdbx_description
1 polymer ?
#
loop_
_entity_poly.entity_id
_entity_poly.type
_entity_poly.pdbx_seq_one_letter_code
_entity_poly.pdbx_strand_id
1 'polypeptide(L)'
;MKRTIKIFSLGTVFLTNSLWAQESNVTDNNELPVSTSEFTDLYQQVSELRGLGGVVGYGRGASFVDIDNDGDDDLFVADTDGRLFGPPFGISMIYVNDGSGNFLPGEFNLNPADFHGTWVGSFADYDNDGDPDMMVGNGGYTNYSSLVLLENRIDQNQGFVNVTNEAGLGQGSASAEANPWWGVSWADYDNDGWLDVMVTRRIGRPLLFHNQHNGTFDERGEQLGIAEAPHQDAKNPVWIDYDEDGDQDLYLAGMDWHAFYRNDGESLVEVTQEIFAEALEGHSGLPAVFAAASADFDQDGHEDIYLGRWDSQDYIFFGDGTGHFDRVGREGGIDTVNHVKQSETDTNPMTNELRIARRNARLNGLSGEENAGIAPYENTMGLGVGDFFDDGFPDIVIGTGEPEFVAADVFLCNRGQRRFERCTDQFIKPNEAHTMTRAHGAVFADVNRDGFTDFYFNLGGHPPFDFAQKAESRETNKLFMRQTSETGNAAWLTLSGTRSNRDAIGARVQYGTGDLTRYHYIRSTQGFQSQNSMTLLLPLGEQESVPVQIKWPSGVTTELTATAGQHYNAVEQATP
;
A
#
# COMPACT_ATOMS: atom_id res chain seq x y z
N MET A 1 22.27 8.95 -66.46
CA MET A 1 21.45 10.12 -66.88
C MET A 1 21.15 10.94 -65.64
N LYS A 2 21.74 12.11 -65.61
CA LYS A 2 21.51 13.15 -64.59
C LYS A 2 20.13 13.79 -64.83
N ARG A 3 19.38 14.08 -63.80
CA ARG A 3 18.46 15.24 -63.80
C ARG A 3 18.33 15.83 -62.40
N THR A 4 18.80 17.06 -62.33
CA THR A 4 18.70 18.10 -61.31
C THR A 4 17.41 18.88 -61.53
N ILE A 5 16.67 19.25 -60.46
CA ILE A 5 15.75 20.41 -60.45
C ILE A 5 15.60 20.84 -58.96
N LYS A 6 16.17 21.88 -58.57
CA LYS A 6 15.82 23.32 -58.41
C LYS A 6 14.86 23.64 -57.27
N ILE A 7 15.45 24.40 -56.36
CA ILE A 7 14.87 25.20 -55.25
C ILE A 7 14.03 26.36 -55.83
N PHE A 8 12.89 26.63 -55.18
CA PHE A 8 12.27 27.96 -55.21
C PHE A 8 11.83 28.37 -53.80
N SER A 9 12.39 29.49 -53.36
CA SER A 9 11.96 30.28 -52.21
C SER A 9 10.97 31.37 -52.67
N LEU A 10 10.03 31.72 -51.80
CA LEU A 10 9.30 33.00 -51.66
C LEU A 10 8.19 32.77 -50.64
N GLY A 11 7.82 33.56 -49.69
CA GLY A 11 8.10 34.95 -49.37
C GLY A 11 7.14 35.30 -48.22
N THR A 12 7.61 36.07 -47.35
CA THR A 12 6.98 36.62 -46.15
C THR A 12 5.74 37.44 -46.47
N VAL A 13 4.63 37.28 -45.72
CA VAL A 13 3.61 38.33 -45.53
C VAL A 13 3.20 38.39 -44.08
N PHE A 14 3.50 39.53 -43.44
CA PHE A 14 2.96 39.95 -42.18
C PHE A 14 1.50 40.41 -42.36
N LEU A 15 0.60 40.00 -41.51
CA LEU A 15 -0.61 40.74 -41.21
C LEU A 15 -0.91 40.70 -39.71
N THR A 16 -0.77 41.81 -39.09
CA THR A 16 -1.19 42.17 -37.74
C THR A 16 -2.73 42.21 -37.65
N ASN A 17 -3.29 41.56 -36.65
CA ASN A 17 -4.56 42.02 -36.07
C ASN A 17 -4.57 41.80 -34.57
N SER A 18 -4.52 42.91 -33.87
CA SER A 18 -4.73 43.04 -32.44
C SER A 18 -6.23 42.97 -32.13
N LEU A 19 -6.60 42.11 -31.17
CA LEU A 19 -7.84 42.27 -30.41
C LEU A 19 -7.67 41.67 -29.01
N TRP A 20 -7.56 42.56 -28.07
CA TRP A 20 -7.93 42.58 -26.66
C TRP A 20 -8.49 41.26 -26.06
N ALA A 21 -7.75 40.66 -25.17
CA ALA A 21 -8.26 39.91 -24.04
C ALA A 21 -7.71 40.55 -22.76
N GLN A 22 -8.60 40.98 -21.89
CA GLN A 22 -8.30 41.48 -20.56
C GLN A 22 -7.75 40.33 -19.72
N GLU A 23 -6.50 40.45 -19.33
CA GLU A 23 -5.93 39.65 -18.23
C GLU A 23 -6.54 40.15 -16.92
N SER A 24 -7.33 39.31 -16.29
CA SER A 24 -7.64 39.47 -14.88
C SER A 24 -6.45 38.94 -14.09
N ASN A 25 -5.62 39.85 -13.60
CA ASN A 25 -4.61 39.56 -12.58
C ASN A 25 -5.30 39.12 -11.28
N VAL A 26 -5.39 37.83 -11.04
CA VAL A 26 -5.49 37.29 -9.70
C VAL A 26 -4.07 36.86 -9.33
N THR A 27 -3.38 37.72 -8.61
CA THR A 27 -2.12 37.36 -7.94
C THR A 27 -2.48 36.56 -6.69
N ASP A 28 -2.50 35.26 -6.79
CA ASP A 28 -2.50 34.37 -5.64
C ASP A 28 -1.04 34.20 -5.20
N ASN A 29 -0.64 35.00 -4.21
CA ASN A 29 0.70 35.00 -3.62
C ASN A 29 0.73 34.06 -2.40
N ASN A 30 0.48 32.79 -2.59
CA ASN A 30 0.74 31.77 -1.58
C ASN A 30 1.43 30.51 -2.16
N GLU A 31 2.25 30.70 -3.16
CA GLU A 31 3.25 29.68 -3.47
C GLU A 31 4.42 29.85 -2.51
N LEU A 32 4.60 28.92 -1.60
CA LEU A 32 5.88 28.74 -0.95
C LEU A 32 6.91 28.48 -2.05
N PRO A 33 8.04 29.19 -2.09
CA PRO A 33 9.03 29.00 -3.13
C PRO A 33 9.75 27.69 -2.89
N VAL A 34 9.23 26.60 -3.43
CA VAL A 34 9.97 25.35 -3.53
C VAL A 34 10.98 25.52 -4.65
N SER A 35 12.23 25.71 -4.28
CA SER A 35 13.34 25.77 -5.22
C SER A 35 13.49 24.42 -5.90
N THR A 36 13.17 24.32 -7.18
CA THR A 36 13.25 23.09 -7.98
C THR A 36 14.68 22.56 -8.18
N SER A 37 15.69 23.17 -7.59
CA SER A 37 17.10 22.79 -7.72
C SER A 37 17.66 22.00 -6.54
N GLU A 38 16.93 21.81 -5.44
CA GLU A 38 17.43 21.15 -4.22
C GLU A 38 16.97 19.69 -4.03
N PHE A 39 16.04 19.18 -4.84
CA PHE A 39 15.39 17.88 -4.61
C PHE A 39 16.02 16.67 -5.32
N THR A 40 17.06 16.84 -6.10
CA THR A 40 17.61 15.79 -6.96
C THR A 40 18.33 14.63 -6.26
N ASP A 41 18.47 14.65 -4.94
CA ASP A 41 19.18 13.62 -4.17
C ASP A 41 18.54 13.33 -2.79
N LEU A 42 17.21 13.36 -2.67
CA LEU A 42 16.54 13.15 -1.39
C LEU A 42 16.71 11.73 -0.85
N TYR A 43 16.61 10.73 -1.69
CA TYR A 43 16.69 9.34 -1.33
C TYR A 43 17.87 8.62 -1.98
N GLN A 44 18.50 7.72 -1.25
CA GLN A 44 19.51 6.81 -1.77
C GLN A 44 19.08 5.37 -1.55
N GLN A 45 19.22 4.54 -2.58
CA GLN A 45 19.11 3.10 -2.46
C GLN A 45 20.32 2.57 -1.68
N VAL A 46 20.08 1.92 -0.55
CA VAL A 46 21.12 1.52 0.42
C VAL A 46 21.09 0.04 0.80
N SER A 47 20.29 -0.80 0.14
CA SER A 47 20.09 -2.20 0.51
C SER A 47 21.38 -2.96 0.76
N GLU A 48 22.38 -2.83 -0.13
CA GLU A 48 23.68 -3.51 0.02
C GLU A 48 24.46 -3.02 1.26
N LEU A 49 24.36 -1.73 1.56
CA LEU A 49 25.06 -1.11 2.68
C LEU A 49 24.40 -1.45 4.02
N ARG A 50 23.12 -1.81 4.02
CA ARG A 50 22.26 -2.00 5.19
C ARG A 50 21.93 -3.46 5.49
N GLY A 51 22.64 -4.40 4.89
CA GLY A 51 22.49 -5.83 5.17
C GLY A 51 21.43 -6.53 4.30
N LEU A 52 20.68 -5.81 3.48
CA LEU A 52 19.67 -6.34 2.56
C LEU A 52 20.22 -6.64 1.16
N GLY A 53 21.53 -6.52 0.96
CA GLY A 53 22.20 -6.88 -0.29
C GLY A 53 22.06 -8.36 -0.59
N GLY A 54 21.64 -8.66 -1.82
CA GLY A 54 21.48 -10.05 -2.25
C GLY A 54 20.16 -10.70 -1.87
N VAL A 55 19.23 -9.98 -1.24
CA VAL A 55 17.83 -10.41 -1.11
C VAL A 55 17.22 -10.37 -2.50
N VAL A 56 17.27 -11.50 -3.17
CA VAL A 56 16.85 -11.64 -4.57
C VAL A 56 15.79 -12.72 -4.62
N GLY A 57 14.60 -12.34 -5.03
CA GLY A 57 13.49 -13.29 -5.04
C GLY A 57 12.38 -12.95 -6.02
N TYR A 58 11.25 -13.55 -5.75
CA TYR A 58 9.98 -13.25 -6.39
C TYR A 58 9.12 -12.54 -5.34
N GLY A 59 9.47 -11.30 -5.05
CA GLY A 59 8.88 -10.51 -3.99
C GLY A 59 7.37 -10.39 -4.10
N ARG A 60 6.74 -10.34 -2.92
CA ARG A 60 5.31 -10.09 -2.75
C ARG A 60 5.14 -9.02 -1.68
N GLY A 61 4.34 -9.25 -0.66
CA GLY A 61 4.20 -8.32 0.45
C GLY A 61 5.49 -8.13 1.26
N ALA A 62 5.52 -7.06 2.01
CA ALA A 62 6.52 -6.78 3.04
C ALA A 62 5.83 -6.14 4.25
N SER A 63 6.49 -6.17 5.41
CA SER A 63 5.96 -5.54 6.62
C SER A 63 7.10 -4.96 7.44
N PHE A 64 6.90 -3.72 7.93
CA PHE A 64 7.71 -3.14 9.00
C PHE A 64 6.97 -3.27 10.32
N VAL A 65 7.57 -3.93 11.28
CA VAL A 65 6.99 -4.22 12.60
C VAL A 65 8.10 -4.37 13.63
N ASP A 66 7.93 -3.81 14.81
CA ASP A 66 8.79 -4.06 15.98
C ASP A 66 8.47 -5.47 16.52
N ILE A 67 9.17 -6.48 16.00
CA ILE A 67 8.84 -7.91 16.24
C ILE A 67 9.32 -8.38 17.60
N ASP A 68 10.42 -7.85 18.11
CA ASP A 68 11.02 -8.25 19.37
C ASP A 68 10.86 -7.21 20.50
N ASN A 69 10.02 -6.19 20.26
CA ASN A 69 9.66 -5.14 21.20
C ASN A 69 10.89 -4.33 21.70
N ASP A 70 11.92 -4.19 20.88
CA ASP A 70 13.09 -3.36 21.22
C ASP A 70 12.89 -1.88 20.84
N GLY A 71 11.80 -1.60 20.15
CA GLY A 71 11.33 -0.30 19.72
C GLY A 71 11.75 0.10 18.31
N ASP A 72 12.47 -0.74 17.58
CA ASP A 72 12.92 -0.53 16.21
C ASP A 72 12.11 -1.40 15.25
N ASP A 73 11.64 -0.83 14.14
CA ASP A 73 10.90 -1.62 13.17
C ASP A 73 11.81 -2.62 12.44
N ASP A 74 11.48 -3.89 12.54
CA ASP A 74 12.07 -4.99 11.79
C ASP A 74 11.40 -5.14 10.42
N LEU A 75 12.02 -5.90 9.53
CA LEU A 75 11.52 -6.11 8.19
C LEU A 75 11.16 -7.57 7.92
N PHE A 76 9.90 -7.86 7.68
CA PHE A 76 9.47 -9.12 7.07
C PHE A 76 9.39 -8.99 5.57
N VAL A 77 9.92 -9.98 4.85
CA VAL A 77 9.91 -10.05 3.38
C VAL A 77 9.24 -11.33 2.94
N ALA A 78 8.09 -11.22 2.29
CA ALA A 78 7.43 -12.36 1.67
C ALA A 78 8.09 -12.68 0.32
N ASP A 79 8.47 -13.94 0.13
CA ASP A 79 9.08 -14.42 -1.11
C ASP A 79 8.40 -15.70 -1.61
N THR A 80 8.10 -15.73 -2.90
CA THR A 80 7.75 -16.96 -3.59
C THR A 80 8.91 -17.37 -4.46
N ASP A 81 9.70 -18.38 -4.10
CA ASP A 81 10.89 -18.81 -4.87
C ASP A 81 10.57 -19.29 -6.29
N GLY A 82 9.33 -19.09 -6.71
CA GLY A 82 8.88 -19.37 -8.06
C GLY A 82 9.04 -20.82 -8.51
N ARG A 83 9.36 -21.73 -7.64
CA ARG A 83 9.36 -23.14 -7.97
C ARG A 83 7.95 -23.67 -7.84
N LEU A 84 7.26 -23.75 -8.96
CA LEU A 84 5.94 -24.36 -9.06
C LEU A 84 5.91 -25.83 -8.63
N PHE A 85 7.09 -26.48 -8.54
CA PHE A 85 7.21 -27.93 -8.33
C PHE A 85 8.40 -28.30 -7.43
N GLY A 86 8.16 -28.46 -6.16
CA GLY A 86 9.07 -29.09 -5.20
C GLY A 86 10.04 -28.16 -4.47
N PRO A 87 10.53 -28.58 -3.29
CA PRO A 87 11.45 -27.81 -2.45
C PRO A 87 12.84 -27.63 -3.11
N PRO A 88 13.61 -26.58 -2.70
CA PRO A 88 13.27 -25.62 -1.68
C PRO A 88 12.39 -24.49 -2.25
N PHE A 89 11.36 -24.12 -1.47
CA PHE A 89 10.54 -22.95 -1.72
C PHE A 89 11.33 -21.67 -1.40
N GLY A 90 10.88 -20.49 -1.88
CA GLY A 90 11.40 -19.20 -1.46
C GLY A 90 11.28 -19.08 0.05
N ILE A 91 12.30 -18.52 0.63
CA ILE A 91 12.34 -18.35 2.08
C ILE A 91 11.89 -16.93 2.36
N SER A 92 10.66 -16.77 2.85
CA SER A 92 10.28 -15.54 3.51
C SER A 92 11.16 -15.37 4.75
N MET A 93 11.62 -14.16 5.00
CA MET A 93 12.60 -13.88 6.04
C MET A 93 12.20 -12.66 6.86
N ILE A 94 12.57 -12.71 8.13
CA ILE A 94 12.59 -11.56 9.02
C ILE A 94 14.04 -11.06 9.10
N TYR A 95 14.21 -9.76 8.99
CA TYR A 95 15.47 -9.07 9.18
C TYR A 95 15.33 -8.15 10.37
N VAL A 96 16.14 -8.35 11.39
CA VAL A 96 16.19 -7.51 12.60
C VAL A 96 16.95 -6.23 12.30
N ASN A 97 16.38 -5.12 12.69
CA ASN A 97 16.98 -3.80 12.65
C ASN A 97 17.84 -3.60 13.90
N ASP A 98 18.95 -2.89 13.79
CA ASP A 98 19.80 -2.53 14.94
C ASP A 98 19.52 -1.10 15.47
N GLY A 99 18.40 -0.51 15.10
CA GLY A 99 18.01 0.85 15.43
C GLY A 99 18.72 1.94 14.64
N SER A 100 19.56 1.56 13.70
CA SER A 100 20.28 2.49 12.81
C SER A 100 19.97 2.21 11.33
N GLY A 101 18.94 1.43 11.07
CA GLY A 101 18.56 1.00 9.73
C GLY A 101 19.51 -0.03 9.12
N ASN A 102 20.30 -0.77 9.93
CA ASN A 102 21.05 -1.93 9.46
C ASN A 102 20.29 -3.20 9.82
N PHE A 103 20.14 -4.08 8.85
CA PHE A 103 19.31 -5.27 8.94
C PHE A 103 20.16 -6.54 8.94
N LEU A 104 19.89 -7.45 9.85
CA LEU A 104 20.51 -8.76 9.94
C LEU A 104 19.42 -9.85 9.90
N PRO A 105 19.66 -11.00 9.25
CA PRO A 105 18.72 -12.10 9.31
C PRO A 105 18.39 -12.48 10.77
N GLY A 106 17.10 -12.48 11.11
CA GLY A 106 16.62 -12.84 12.44
C GLY A 106 16.60 -14.36 12.66
N GLU A 107 16.98 -14.78 13.85
CA GLU A 107 16.96 -16.19 14.28
C GLU A 107 15.70 -16.51 15.10
N PHE A 108 14.50 -16.29 14.52
CA PHE A 108 13.20 -16.43 15.20
C PHE A 108 12.62 -17.85 15.15
N ASN A 109 13.42 -18.86 14.91
CA ASN A 109 12.99 -20.27 14.82
C ASN A 109 11.86 -20.52 13.80
N LEU A 110 11.84 -19.75 12.72
CA LEU A 110 10.87 -19.93 11.65
C LEU A 110 11.02 -21.31 11.00
N ASN A 111 9.92 -22.04 10.93
CA ASN A 111 9.91 -23.32 10.24
C ASN A 111 9.67 -23.10 8.74
N PRO A 112 10.61 -23.43 7.85
CA PRO A 112 10.41 -23.25 6.41
C PRO A 112 9.17 -23.95 5.84
N ALA A 113 8.61 -24.94 6.55
CA ALA A 113 7.39 -25.60 6.15
C ALA A 113 6.14 -24.73 6.30
N ASP A 114 6.20 -23.62 7.03
CA ASP A 114 5.10 -22.69 7.20
C ASP A 114 5.04 -21.63 6.08
N PHE A 115 6.06 -21.58 5.22
CA PHE A 115 6.23 -20.60 4.15
C PHE A 115 6.30 -21.26 2.77
N HIS A 116 5.14 -21.54 2.18
CA HIS A 116 5.03 -22.22 0.90
C HIS A 116 4.57 -21.30 -0.22
N GLY A 117 5.49 -20.51 -0.76
CA GLY A 117 5.13 -19.50 -1.75
C GLY A 117 4.30 -18.40 -1.12
N THR A 118 4.88 -17.73 -0.14
CA THR A 118 4.22 -16.73 0.68
C THR A 118 3.89 -15.47 -0.14
N TRP A 119 2.65 -15.00 0.01
CA TRP A 119 2.18 -13.76 -0.60
C TRP A 119 2.13 -12.62 0.39
N VAL A 120 1.71 -12.91 1.60
CA VAL A 120 1.50 -11.90 2.64
C VAL A 120 1.93 -12.46 4.00
N GLY A 121 2.53 -11.62 4.82
CA GLY A 121 2.66 -11.78 6.25
C GLY A 121 2.15 -10.50 6.90
N SER A 122 1.11 -10.60 7.70
CA SER A 122 0.50 -9.49 8.41
C SER A 122 0.60 -9.73 9.91
N PHE A 123 1.04 -8.72 10.63
CA PHE A 123 1.31 -8.79 12.05
C PHE A 123 0.25 -8.07 12.86
N ALA A 124 -0.12 -8.67 13.99
CA ALA A 124 -1.01 -8.09 14.99
C ALA A 124 -0.93 -8.87 16.30
N ASP A 125 -1.14 -8.21 17.42
CA ASP A 125 -1.29 -8.82 18.74
C ASP A 125 -2.72 -9.37 18.89
N TYR A 126 -2.95 -10.61 18.36
CA TYR A 126 -4.30 -11.18 18.31
C TYR A 126 -4.78 -11.73 19.66
N ASP A 127 -3.85 -12.05 20.57
CA ASP A 127 -4.19 -12.62 21.89
C ASP A 127 -3.99 -11.63 23.05
N ASN A 128 -3.65 -10.38 22.73
CA ASN A 128 -3.49 -9.26 23.66
C ASN A 128 -2.37 -9.49 24.71
N ASP A 129 -1.34 -10.24 24.36
CA ASP A 129 -0.19 -10.51 25.24
C ASP A 129 0.92 -9.43 25.13
N GLY A 130 0.90 -8.63 24.09
CA GLY A 130 1.80 -7.51 23.84
C GLY A 130 2.88 -7.80 22.82
N ASP A 131 2.92 -9.00 22.25
CA ASP A 131 3.86 -9.41 21.22
C ASP A 131 3.14 -9.50 19.85
N PRO A 132 3.67 -8.92 18.76
CA PRO A 132 3.01 -8.99 17.46
C PRO A 132 3.12 -10.40 16.84
N ASP A 133 1.98 -11.04 16.62
CA ASP A 133 1.86 -12.35 15.98
C ASP A 133 1.79 -12.24 14.47
N MET A 134 2.04 -13.31 13.74
CA MET A 134 2.08 -13.28 12.28
C MET A 134 1.06 -14.21 11.63
N MET A 135 0.15 -13.65 10.83
CA MET A 135 -0.68 -14.41 9.91
C MET A 135 -0.02 -14.48 8.54
N VAL A 136 0.19 -15.69 8.02
CA VAL A 136 0.87 -15.93 6.75
C VAL A 136 -0.10 -16.49 5.72
N GLY A 137 -0.25 -15.80 4.61
CA GLY A 137 -1.00 -16.25 3.45
C GLY A 137 -0.08 -16.89 2.40
N ASN A 138 -0.23 -18.18 2.18
CA ASN A 138 0.57 -18.96 1.24
C ASN A 138 -0.23 -19.39 0.01
N GLY A 139 0.47 -19.89 -0.99
CA GLY A 139 -0.17 -20.59 -2.07
C GLY A 139 0.10 -20.04 -3.44
N GLY A 140 1.21 -19.41 -3.65
CA GLY A 140 1.66 -19.01 -4.99
C GLY A 140 1.13 -20.00 -6.04
N TYR A 141 1.41 -19.97 -7.22
CA TYR A 141 0.89 -20.89 -8.27
C TYR A 141 1.21 -22.40 -8.03
N THR A 142 1.33 -22.80 -6.76
CA THR A 142 1.59 -24.17 -6.31
C THR A 142 0.30 -24.85 -5.84
N ASN A 143 0.27 -26.17 -5.82
CA ASN A 143 -0.83 -26.95 -5.24
C ASN A 143 -0.84 -26.91 -3.70
N TYR A 144 -0.01 -26.08 -3.09
CA TYR A 144 0.12 -25.95 -1.64
C TYR A 144 -0.35 -24.56 -1.24
N SER A 145 -1.59 -24.45 -0.80
CA SER A 145 -2.15 -23.22 -0.26
C SER A 145 -2.41 -23.44 1.21
N SER A 146 -1.89 -22.58 2.07
CA SER A 146 -2.16 -22.62 3.50
C SER A 146 -2.29 -21.21 4.05
N LEU A 147 -3.20 -21.07 4.99
CA LEU A 147 -3.23 -19.96 5.93
C LEU A 147 -2.52 -20.47 7.19
N VAL A 148 -1.59 -19.71 7.73
CA VAL A 148 -0.79 -20.10 8.88
C VAL A 148 -0.79 -18.98 9.90
N LEU A 149 -1.11 -19.30 11.16
CA LEU A 149 -0.96 -18.41 12.30
C LEU A 149 0.26 -18.83 13.10
N LEU A 150 1.18 -17.92 13.26
CA LEU A 150 2.41 -18.06 14.02
C LEU A 150 2.34 -17.12 15.23
N GLU A 151 2.20 -17.71 16.41
CA GLU A 151 2.24 -16.98 17.68
C GLU A 151 3.67 -16.60 18.02
N ASN A 152 3.89 -15.35 18.39
CA ASN A 152 5.18 -14.82 18.81
C ASN A 152 5.46 -15.23 20.27
N ARG A 153 6.51 -16.00 20.49
CA ARG A 153 6.98 -16.42 21.82
C ARG A 153 8.48 -16.16 21.98
N ILE A 154 8.93 -15.04 21.42
CA ILE A 154 10.35 -14.64 21.45
C ILE A 154 10.80 -14.40 22.89
N ASP A 155 10.00 -13.77 23.71
CA ASP A 155 10.24 -13.52 25.15
C ASP A 155 10.42 -14.81 25.93
N GLN A 156 9.80 -15.92 25.49
CA GLN A 156 9.91 -17.25 26.06
C GLN A 156 11.07 -18.08 25.46
N ASN A 157 11.87 -17.49 24.58
CA ASN A 157 12.97 -18.13 23.82
C ASN A 157 12.47 -19.30 22.91
N GLN A 158 11.24 -19.21 22.41
CA GLN A 158 10.68 -20.21 21.49
C GLN A 158 10.62 -19.70 20.04
N GLY A 159 10.75 -18.39 19.82
CA GLY A 159 10.52 -17.76 18.52
C GLY A 159 9.05 -17.84 18.11
N PHE A 160 8.78 -17.95 16.83
CA PHE A 160 7.42 -18.13 16.32
C PHE A 160 6.97 -19.59 16.39
N VAL A 161 5.77 -19.81 16.91
CA VAL A 161 5.16 -21.14 17.09
C VAL A 161 3.90 -21.24 16.23
N ASN A 162 3.83 -22.26 15.36
CA ASN A 162 2.65 -22.49 14.53
C ASN A 162 1.49 -23.00 15.39
N VAL A 163 0.45 -22.20 15.54
CA VAL A 163 -0.77 -22.50 16.31
C VAL A 163 -2.03 -22.61 15.41
N THR A 164 -1.87 -22.71 14.11
CA THR A 164 -2.95 -22.70 13.12
C THR A 164 -4.07 -23.68 13.43
N ASN A 165 -3.72 -24.91 13.80
CA ASN A 165 -4.70 -25.94 14.09
C ASN A 165 -5.39 -25.71 15.43
N GLU A 166 -4.65 -25.30 16.41
CA GLU A 166 -5.11 -24.94 17.75
C GLU A 166 -6.07 -23.76 17.70
N ALA A 167 -5.76 -22.79 16.84
CA ALA A 167 -6.58 -21.60 16.61
C ALA A 167 -7.84 -21.87 15.77
N GLY A 168 -8.05 -23.10 15.26
CA GLY A 168 -9.23 -23.43 14.46
C GLY A 168 -9.16 -23.00 12.99
N LEU A 169 -8.04 -22.47 12.52
CA LEU A 169 -7.86 -21.95 11.16
C LEU A 169 -7.55 -23.03 10.12
N GLY A 170 -7.25 -24.25 10.55
CA GLY A 170 -6.80 -25.34 9.67
C GLY A 170 -7.85 -25.84 8.68
N GLN A 171 -9.12 -25.52 8.84
CA GLN A 171 -10.21 -26.00 7.97
C GLN A 171 -10.28 -25.31 6.60
N GLY A 172 -9.64 -24.15 6.45
CA GLY A 172 -9.58 -23.41 5.18
C GLY A 172 -8.41 -23.81 4.28
N SER A 173 -7.47 -24.63 4.76
CA SER A 173 -6.14 -24.80 4.18
C SER A 173 -6.00 -25.90 3.13
N ALA A 174 -6.94 -26.80 2.99
CA ALA A 174 -6.80 -27.95 2.10
C ALA A 174 -7.77 -27.92 0.93
N SER A 175 -7.55 -27.09 -0.07
CA SER A 175 -8.16 -27.32 -1.37
C SER A 175 -7.22 -28.14 -2.25
N ALA A 176 -7.76 -29.13 -2.97
CA ALA A 176 -7.00 -29.93 -3.93
C ALA A 176 -6.57 -29.11 -5.17
N GLU A 177 -6.96 -27.87 -5.25
CA GLU A 177 -6.62 -26.91 -6.31
C GLU A 177 -5.78 -25.77 -5.72
N ALA A 178 -4.88 -25.23 -6.51
CA ALA A 178 -4.09 -24.04 -6.14
C ALA A 178 -5.03 -22.86 -5.82
N ASN A 179 -5.22 -22.59 -4.55
CA ASN A 179 -6.08 -21.54 -4.05
C ASN A 179 -5.28 -20.59 -3.14
N PRO A 180 -4.44 -19.74 -3.70
CA PRO A 180 -3.60 -18.84 -2.92
C PRO A 180 -4.43 -17.90 -2.06
N TRP A 181 -3.90 -17.64 -0.87
CA TRP A 181 -4.36 -16.62 0.05
C TRP A 181 -3.69 -15.31 -0.33
N TRP A 182 -4.51 -14.35 -0.80
CA TRP A 182 -4.01 -13.14 -1.40
C TRP A 182 -3.77 -12.00 -0.41
N GLY A 183 -4.68 -11.79 0.51
CA GLY A 183 -4.65 -10.67 1.44
C GLY A 183 -5.07 -11.10 2.83
N VAL A 184 -4.50 -10.44 3.83
CA VAL A 184 -4.81 -10.55 5.26
C VAL A 184 -4.94 -9.14 5.79
N SER A 185 -5.99 -8.85 6.55
CA SER A 185 -6.16 -7.59 7.24
C SER A 185 -6.87 -7.78 8.57
N TRP A 186 -6.29 -7.25 9.62
CA TRP A 186 -6.81 -7.30 10.97
C TRP A 186 -7.68 -6.07 11.27
N ALA A 187 -8.75 -6.27 12.00
CA ALA A 187 -9.58 -5.24 12.57
C ALA A 187 -10.40 -5.80 13.73
N ASP A 188 -10.81 -4.97 14.64
CA ASP A 188 -11.81 -5.24 15.66
C ASP A 188 -13.16 -4.79 15.06
N TYR A 189 -13.80 -5.69 14.27
CA TYR A 189 -14.97 -5.30 13.48
C TYR A 189 -16.25 -5.17 14.33
N ASP A 190 -16.31 -5.79 15.50
CA ASP A 190 -17.45 -5.75 16.41
C ASP A 190 -17.18 -4.96 17.71
N ASN A 191 -16.03 -4.25 17.75
CA ASN A 191 -15.62 -3.36 18.84
C ASN A 191 -15.56 -4.05 20.22
N ASP A 192 -15.19 -5.34 20.25
CA ASP A 192 -15.11 -6.11 21.49
C ASP A 192 -13.72 -6.04 22.17
N GLY A 193 -12.75 -5.38 21.53
CA GLY A 193 -11.39 -5.17 22.03
C GLY A 193 -10.39 -6.27 21.61
N TRP A 194 -10.80 -7.18 20.72
CA TRP A 194 -9.95 -8.24 20.18
C TRP A 194 -9.89 -8.13 18.67
N LEU A 195 -8.73 -8.44 18.11
CA LEU A 195 -8.54 -8.37 16.68
C LEU A 195 -9.09 -9.60 15.98
N ASP A 196 -9.94 -9.35 15.00
CA ASP A 196 -10.46 -10.30 14.04
C ASP A 196 -9.66 -10.24 12.75
N VAL A 197 -9.79 -11.25 11.88
CA VAL A 197 -9.01 -11.28 10.65
C VAL A 197 -9.85 -11.57 9.40
N MET A 198 -9.77 -10.65 8.46
CA MET A 198 -10.29 -10.84 7.10
C MET A 198 -9.18 -11.41 6.22
N VAL A 199 -9.47 -12.52 5.55
CA VAL A 199 -8.56 -13.13 4.58
C VAL A 199 -9.21 -13.30 3.22
N THR A 200 -8.48 -12.93 2.18
CA THR A 200 -8.93 -13.07 0.80
C THR A 200 -8.21 -14.22 0.09
N ARG A 201 -8.88 -14.81 -0.88
CA ARG A 201 -8.36 -15.94 -1.65
C ARG A 201 -8.80 -15.90 -3.10
N ARG A 202 -8.11 -16.70 -3.92
CA ARG A 202 -8.37 -16.75 -5.35
C ARG A 202 -9.73 -17.36 -5.69
N ILE A 203 -10.12 -18.42 -5.01
CA ILE A 203 -11.33 -19.19 -5.30
C ILE A 203 -12.20 -19.27 -4.05
N GLY A 204 -13.46 -18.89 -4.18
CA GLY A 204 -14.44 -18.93 -3.12
C GLY A 204 -14.54 -17.60 -2.35
N ARG A 205 -15.45 -17.58 -1.43
CA ARG A 205 -15.76 -16.40 -0.58
C ARG A 205 -14.54 -16.00 0.26
N PRO A 206 -14.25 -14.70 0.41
CA PRO A 206 -13.37 -14.22 1.48
C PRO A 206 -13.85 -14.70 2.85
N LEU A 207 -12.96 -14.93 3.79
CA LEU A 207 -13.29 -15.45 5.11
C LEU A 207 -13.03 -14.39 6.17
N LEU A 208 -14.02 -14.16 7.03
CA LEU A 208 -13.90 -13.33 8.22
C LEU A 208 -13.89 -14.24 9.44
N PHE A 209 -12.77 -14.30 10.11
CA PHE A 209 -12.57 -15.07 11.32
C PHE A 209 -12.68 -14.16 12.53
N HIS A 210 -13.69 -14.43 13.36
CA HIS A 210 -13.93 -13.74 14.62
C HIS A 210 -13.14 -14.39 15.77
N ASN A 211 -12.46 -13.55 16.54
CA ASN A 211 -11.65 -13.96 17.68
C ASN A 211 -12.53 -14.35 18.87
N GLN A 212 -12.31 -15.53 19.45
CA GLN A 212 -13.09 -16.04 20.56
C GLN A 212 -12.49 -15.71 21.94
N HIS A 213 -11.51 -14.79 22.02
CA HIS A 213 -10.81 -14.35 23.25
C HIS A 213 -10.10 -15.48 24.02
N ASN A 214 -9.75 -16.53 23.35
CA ASN A 214 -9.14 -17.72 23.96
C ASN A 214 -8.06 -18.37 23.07
N GLY A 215 -7.56 -17.63 22.11
CA GLY A 215 -6.60 -18.08 21.11
C GLY A 215 -7.22 -18.87 19.96
N THR A 216 -8.56 -18.90 19.84
CA THR A 216 -9.26 -19.58 18.74
C THR A 216 -10.15 -18.62 17.96
N PHE A 217 -10.42 -18.98 16.71
CA PHE A 217 -11.26 -18.20 15.80
C PHE A 217 -12.46 -19.01 15.30
N ASP A 218 -13.54 -18.29 14.97
CA ASP A 218 -14.77 -18.82 14.36
C ASP A 218 -15.09 -18.06 13.06
N GLU A 219 -15.31 -18.77 11.96
CA GLU A 219 -15.58 -18.14 10.67
C GLU A 219 -17.03 -17.65 10.62
N ARG A 220 -17.24 -16.33 10.47
CA ARG A 220 -18.55 -15.68 10.52
C ARG A 220 -18.96 -14.93 9.26
N GLY A 221 -18.10 -14.84 8.25
CA GLY A 221 -18.34 -14.00 7.08
C GLY A 221 -19.68 -14.29 6.39
N GLU A 222 -20.06 -15.57 6.23
CA GLU A 222 -21.37 -15.91 5.63
C GLU A 222 -22.55 -15.45 6.49
N GLN A 223 -22.44 -15.57 7.80
CA GLN A 223 -23.50 -15.17 8.73
C GLN A 223 -23.67 -13.65 8.77
N LEU A 224 -22.58 -12.91 8.60
CA LEU A 224 -22.57 -11.46 8.57
C LEU A 224 -22.97 -10.87 7.21
N GLY A 225 -23.08 -11.68 6.16
CA GLY A 225 -23.56 -11.23 4.85
C GLY A 225 -22.49 -11.11 3.78
N ILE A 226 -21.23 -11.53 4.05
CA ILE A 226 -20.23 -11.57 2.99
C ILE A 226 -20.62 -12.64 1.98
N ALA A 227 -21.03 -12.19 0.80
CA ALA A 227 -21.51 -13.07 -0.25
C ALA A 227 -20.37 -13.94 -0.83
N GLU A 228 -20.76 -15.10 -1.38
CA GLU A 228 -19.90 -15.79 -2.34
C GLU A 228 -19.53 -14.80 -3.44
N ALA A 229 -18.25 -14.58 -3.62
CA ALA A 229 -17.77 -13.72 -4.69
C ALA A 229 -18.34 -14.24 -6.02
N PRO A 230 -19.10 -13.44 -6.75
CA PRO A 230 -19.69 -13.87 -8.02
C PRO A 230 -18.61 -14.22 -9.03
N HIS A 231 -17.41 -13.73 -8.79
CA HIS A 231 -16.21 -13.97 -9.56
C HIS A 231 -15.06 -14.36 -8.62
N GLN A 232 -14.02 -14.93 -9.17
CA GLN A 232 -12.85 -15.37 -8.41
C GLN A 232 -11.88 -14.20 -8.21
N ASP A 233 -10.90 -14.40 -7.33
CA ASP A 233 -9.73 -13.54 -7.22
C ASP A 233 -9.90 -12.26 -6.38
N ALA A 234 -10.48 -12.40 -5.17
CA ALA A 234 -10.42 -11.34 -4.16
C ALA A 234 -8.96 -11.07 -3.75
N LYS A 235 -8.50 -9.82 -3.82
CA LYS A 235 -7.10 -9.47 -3.64
C LYS A 235 -6.81 -8.83 -2.29
N ASN A 236 -7.40 -7.70 -2.01
CA ASN A 236 -6.97 -6.84 -0.92
C ASN A 236 -8.17 -6.41 -0.07
N PRO A 237 -8.24 -6.80 1.20
CA PRO A 237 -9.19 -6.24 2.15
C PRO A 237 -8.66 -4.92 2.70
N VAL A 238 -9.55 -3.94 2.84
CA VAL A 238 -9.27 -2.65 3.48
C VAL A 238 -10.40 -2.35 4.45
N TRP A 239 -10.06 -2.12 5.71
CA TRP A 239 -10.98 -1.64 6.71
C TRP A 239 -10.95 -0.11 6.75
N ILE A 240 -12.11 0.51 6.95
CA ILE A 240 -12.31 1.96 6.90
C ILE A 240 -13.60 2.33 7.63
N ASP A 241 -13.58 3.35 8.47
CA ASP A 241 -14.80 3.92 9.11
C ASP A 241 -15.28 5.09 8.22
N TYR A 242 -15.99 4.76 7.10
CA TYR A 242 -16.26 5.75 6.05
C TYR A 242 -17.44 6.68 6.38
N ASP A 243 -18.32 6.31 7.32
CA ASP A 243 -19.46 7.11 7.76
C ASP A 243 -19.33 7.62 9.20
N GLU A 244 -18.15 7.38 9.81
CA GLU A 244 -17.74 7.83 11.15
C GLU A 244 -18.70 7.42 12.28
N ASP A 245 -19.39 6.28 12.12
CA ASP A 245 -20.24 5.74 13.16
C ASP A 245 -19.46 4.98 14.25
N GLY A 246 -18.18 4.69 13.99
CA GLY A 246 -17.23 4.07 14.90
C GLY A 246 -17.05 2.57 14.67
N ASP A 247 -17.78 1.99 13.73
CA ASP A 247 -17.64 0.61 13.31
C ASP A 247 -16.72 0.54 12.07
N GLN A 248 -15.85 -0.47 11.98
CA GLN A 248 -14.98 -0.62 10.82
C GLN A 248 -15.73 -1.27 9.66
N ASP A 249 -15.89 -0.54 8.57
CA ASP A 249 -16.46 -1.01 7.31
C ASP A 249 -15.43 -1.74 6.47
N LEU A 250 -15.88 -2.51 5.48
CA LEU A 250 -14.99 -3.37 4.72
C LEU A 250 -15.07 -3.10 3.21
N TYR A 251 -13.94 -2.73 2.61
CA TYR A 251 -13.78 -2.77 1.17
C TYR A 251 -12.98 -4.00 0.73
N LEU A 252 -13.48 -4.72 -0.25
CA LEU A 252 -12.82 -5.88 -0.87
C LEU A 252 -12.46 -5.57 -2.32
N ALA A 253 -11.16 -5.48 -2.60
CA ALA A 253 -10.64 -5.37 -3.96
C ALA A 253 -10.63 -6.74 -4.66
N GLY A 254 -10.86 -6.77 -5.97
CA GLY A 254 -10.79 -8.00 -6.76
C GLY A 254 -10.62 -7.73 -8.25
N MET A 255 -10.15 -8.75 -8.98
CA MET A 255 -9.81 -8.62 -10.40
C MET A 255 -11.00 -8.41 -11.32
N ASP A 256 -12.13 -9.01 -11.01
CA ASP A 256 -13.35 -8.94 -11.84
C ASP A 256 -14.52 -8.26 -11.11
N TRP A 257 -14.32 -7.95 -9.86
CA TRP A 257 -15.35 -7.39 -8.99
C TRP A 257 -14.70 -6.64 -7.85
N HIS A 258 -15.47 -5.81 -7.15
CA HIS A 258 -15.15 -5.27 -5.84
C HIS A 258 -16.43 -5.14 -5.04
N ALA A 259 -16.31 -5.06 -3.73
CA ALA A 259 -17.46 -4.88 -2.86
C ALA A 259 -17.11 -3.93 -1.71
N PHE A 260 -18.04 -3.06 -1.39
CA PHE A 260 -17.99 -2.25 -0.19
C PHE A 260 -19.12 -2.70 0.74
N TYR A 261 -18.79 -3.04 1.96
CA TYR A 261 -19.72 -3.47 2.99
C TYR A 261 -19.74 -2.45 4.11
N ARG A 262 -20.93 -1.90 4.39
CA ARG A 262 -21.16 -1.12 5.60
C ARG A 262 -21.36 -2.09 6.76
N ASN A 263 -20.69 -1.81 7.86
CA ASN A 263 -20.84 -2.55 9.11
C ASN A 263 -21.96 -1.94 9.95
N ASP A 264 -23.05 -2.68 10.15
CA ASP A 264 -24.17 -2.28 11.00
C ASP A 264 -24.08 -2.99 12.39
N GLY A 265 -22.88 -3.45 12.80
CA GLY A 265 -22.62 -4.17 14.05
C GLY A 265 -23.03 -5.65 14.00
N GLU A 266 -24.28 -5.95 13.65
CA GLU A 266 -24.79 -7.33 13.54
C GLU A 266 -24.68 -7.92 12.11
N SER A 267 -24.36 -7.10 11.11
CA SER A 267 -24.27 -7.51 9.70
C SER A 267 -23.40 -6.58 8.88
N LEU A 268 -22.77 -7.14 7.86
CA LEU A 268 -22.06 -6.43 6.81
C LEU A 268 -22.98 -6.29 5.59
N VAL A 269 -23.46 -5.09 5.33
CA VAL A 269 -24.42 -4.79 4.26
C VAL A 269 -23.68 -4.30 3.02
N GLU A 270 -23.81 -5.00 1.90
CA GLU A 270 -23.16 -4.56 0.65
C GLU A 270 -23.80 -3.27 0.12
N VAL A 271 -22.99 -2.21 0.03
CA VAL A 271 -23.39 -0.86 -0.40
C VAL A 271 -22.61 -0.37 -1.63
N THR A 272 -21.92 -1.26 -2.33
CA THR A 272 -21.05 -0.95 -3.47
C THR A 272 -21.71 -0.06 -4.52
N GLN A 273 -22.95 -0.38 -4.89
CA GLN A 273 -23.70 0.38 -5.89
C GLN A 273 -24.11 1.77 -5.35
N GLU A 274 -24.37 1.88 -4.06
CA GLU A 274 -24.79 3.09 -3.42
C GLU A 274 -23.65 4.11 -3.36
N ILE A 275 -22.46 3.62 -3.00
CA ILE A 275 -21.25 4.43 -2.85
C ILE A 275 -20.67 4.84 -4.21
N PHE A 276 -20.59 3.93 -5.17
CA PHE A 276 -19.89 4.17 -6.44
C PHE A 276 -20.82 4.47 -7.63
N ALA A 277 -22.14 4.56 -7.43
CA ALA A 277 -23.10 4.76 -8.53
C ALA A 277 -22.82 6.01 -9.37
N GLU A 278 -22.56 7.15 -8.72
CA GLU A 278 -22.25 8.40 -9.41
C GLU A 278 -20.86 8.37 -10.06
N ALA A 279 -19.90 7.74 -9.39
CA ALA A 279 -18.53 7.63 -9.87
C ALA A 279 -18.37 6.68 -11.08
N LEU A 280 -19.32 5.76 -11.23
CA LEU A 280 -19.32 4.77 -12.32
C LEU A 280 -20.23 5.15 -13.48
N GLU A 281 -20.90 6.32 -13.46
CA GLU A 281 -21.74 6.79 -14.55
C GLU A 281 -20.96 6.82 -15.89
N GLY A 282 -21.43 6.00 -16.83
CA GLY A 282 -20.83 5.87 -18.16
C GLY A 282 -19.80 4.76 -18.33
N HIS A 283 -19.47 4.01 -17.29
CA HIS A 283 -18.60 2.84 -17.37
C HIS A 283 -19.40 1.55 -17.25
N SER A 284 -19.38 0.73 -18.30
CA SER A 284 -20.03 -0.58 -18.32
C SER A 284 -19.13 -1.61 -17.62
N GLY A 285 -19.26 -1.74 -16.32
CA GLY A 285 -18.61 -2.78 -15.54
C GLY A 285 -17.78 -2.23 -14.36
N LEU A 286 -17.65 -3.05 -13.33
CA LEU A 286 -16.80 -2.77 -12.18
C LEU A 286 -15.33 -2.87 -12.60
N PRO A 287 -14.49 -1.92 -12.20
CA PRO A 287 -13.07 -1.97 -12.54
C PRO A 287 -12.37 -3.12 -11.83
N ALA A 288 -11.40 -3.74 -12.49
CA ALA A 288 -10.44 -4.62 -11.82
C ALA A 288 -9.58 -3.79 -10.86
N VAL A 289 -9.76 -3.97 -9.56
CA VAL A 289 -8.95 -3.34 -8.51
C VAL A 289 -7.97 -4.36 -7.99
N PHE A 290 -6.68 -4.10 -8.16
CA PHE A 290 -5.63 -5.00 -7.73
C PHE A 290 -5.17 -4.69 -6.30
N ALA A 291 -5.03 -3.42 -5.98
CA ALA A 291 -4.63 -2.92 -4.68
C ALA A 291 -5.54 -1.77 -4.25
N ALA A 292 -5.74 -1.62 -2.97
CA ALA A 292 -6.46 -0.50 -2.39
C ALA A 292 -5.79 -0.05 -1.09
N ALA A 293 -5.93 1.22 -0.74
CA ALA A 293 -5.49 1.77 0.53
C ALA A 293 -6.40 2.91 0.96
N SER A 294 -6.59 3.06 2.27
CA SER A 294 -7.29 4.20 2.86
C SER A 294 -6.30 5.14 3.55
N ALA A 295 -6.54 6.43 3.45
CA ALA A 295 -5.88 7.49 4.20
C ALA A 295 -6.72 8.76 4.10
N ASP A 296 -6.46 9.75 4.91
CA ASP A 296 -7.00 11.11 4.74
C ASP A 296 -6.04 11.89 3.81
N PHE A 297 -6.29 11.79 2.49
CA PHE A 297 -5.39 12.37 1.50
C PHE A 297 -5.52 13.89 1.37
N ASP A 298 -6.66 14.48 1.67
CA ASP A 298 -6.84 15.94 1.62
C ASP A 298 -6.76 16.62 3.00
N GLN A 299 -6.57 15.80 4.06
CA GLN A 299 -6.38 16.24 5.44
C GLN A 299 -7.57 17.04 5.98
N ASP A 300 -8.79 16.64 5.60
CA ASP A 300 -10.03 17.23 6.09
C ASP A 300 -10.58 16.54 7.34
N GLY A 301 -9.98 15.43 7.75
CA GLY A 301 -10.34 14.64 8.94
C GLY A 301 -11.21 13.43 8.64
N HIS A 302 -11.52 13.17 7.39
CA HIS A 302 -12.30 12.04 6.93
C HIS A 302 -11.45 11.06 6.13
N GLU A 303 -11.85 9.81 6.09
CA GLU A 303 -11.09 8.79 5.37
C GLU A 303 -11.45 8.75 3.89
N ASP A 304 -10.41 8.72 3.08
CA ASP A 304 -10.48 8.55 1.63
C ASP A 304 -10.04 7.15 1.23
N ILE A 305 -10.33 6.75 0.00
CA ILE A 305 -9.88 5.47 -0.54
C ILE A 305 -9.24 5.62 -1.92
N TYR A 306 -8.05 5.06 -2.06
CA TYR A 306 -7.34 4.92 -3.33
C TYR A 306 -7.51 3.51 -3.88
N LEU A 307 -7.89 3.41 -5.16
CA LEU A 307 -8.10 2.17 -5.87
C LEU A 307 -7.10 2.01 -7.01
N GLY A 308 -6.09 1.19 -6.79
CA GLY A 308 -5.08 0.82 -7.78
C GLY A 308 -5.60 -0.24 -8.73
N ARG A 309 -5.62 0.07 -10.02
CA ARG A 309 -6.30 -0.74 -11.02
C ARG A 309 -5.34 -1.48 -11.94
N TRP A 310 -5.75 -2.69 -12.28
CA TRP A 310 -5.09 -3.45 -13.33
C TRP A 310 -5.59 -3.00 -14.70
N ASP A 311 -4.66 -2.70 -15.62
CA ASP A 311 -4.96 -2.35 -17.01
C ASP A 311 -5.78 -1.06 -17.24
N SER A 312 -5.89 -0.17 -16.25
CA SER A 312 -6.64 1.07 -16.41
C SER A 312 -6.20 2.15 -15.41
N GLN A 313 -6.76 3.34 -15.54
CA GLN A 313 -6.50 4.47 -14.66
C GLN A 313 -6.96 4.18 -13.24
N ASP A 314 -6.13 4.52 -12.25
CA ASP A 314 -6.45 4.42 -10.84
C ASP A 314 -7.50 5.47 -10.43
N TYR A 315 -8.15 5.24 -9.30
CA TYR A 315 -9.14 6.17 -8.75
C TYR A 315 -8.78 6.54 -7.31
N ILE A 316 -9.13 7.76 -6.96
CA ILE A 316 -9.22 8.19 -5.57
C ILE A 316 -10.62 8.76 -5.32
N PHE A 317 -11.17 8.42 -4.17
CA PHE A 317 -12.47 8.87 -3.72
C PHE A 317 -12.28 9.53 -2.37
N PHE A 318 -12.74 10.76 -2.25
CA PHE A 318 -12.64 11.57 -1.04
C PHE A 318 -13.91 11.43 -0.22
N GLY A 319 -13.75 10.96 1.01
CA GLY A 319 -14.84 10.82 1.96
C GLY A 319 -15.28 12.16 2.54
N ASP A 320 -16.51 12.23 3.02
CA ASP A 320 -17.03 13.38 3.75
C ASP A 320 -17.47 13.03 5.18
N GLY A 321 -17.14 11.81 5.63
CA GLY A 321 -17.48 11.28 6.94
C GLY A 321 -18.97 11.01 7.16
N THR A 322 -19.80 11.12 6.14
CA THR A 322 -21.25 10.87 6.22
C THR A 322 -21.71 9.67 5.41
N GLY A 323 -20.75 8.84 5.00
CA GLY A 323 -21.03 7.68 4.16
C GLY A 323 -21.07 8.00 2.66
N HIS A 324 -20.55 9.14 2.25
CA HIS A 324 -20.52 9.56 0.86
C HIS A 324 -19.11 9.86 0.41
N PHE A 325 -18.80 9.48 -0.84
CA PHE A 325 -17.50 9.74 -1.46
C PHE A 325 -17.65 10.63 -2.69
N ASP A 326 -16.88 11.70 -2.70
CA ASP A 326 -16.69 12.53 -3.88
C ASP A 326 -15.59 11.95 -4.78
N ARG A 327 -15.91 11.69 -6.03
CA ARG A 327 -14.88 11.47 -7.03
C ARG A 327 -14.35 12.81 -7.52
N VAL A 328 -13.05 13.06 -7.37
CA VAL A 328 -12.44 14.20 -8.06
C VAL A 328 -12.46 13.92 -9.55
N GLY A 329 -13.25 14.73 -10.25
CA GLY A 329 -13.32 14.70 -11.70
C GLY A 329 -11.99 15.11 -12.33
N ARG A 330 -11.92 15.05 -13.65
CA ARG A 330 -10.74 15.38 -14.48
C ARG A 330 -10.09 16.74 -14.19
N GLU A 331 -10.79 17.63 -13.50
CA GLU A 331 -10.29 18.98 -13.16
C GLU A 331 -9.42 19.01 -11.90
N GLY A 332 -9.44 17.99 -11.07
CA GLY A 332 -8.74 17.94 -9.77
C GLY A 332 -7.29 17.41 -9.80
N GLY A 333 -6.71 17.18 -10.96
CA GLY A 333 -5.29 16.78 -11.07
C GLY A 333 -5.00 15.28 -10.98
N ILE A 334 -5.97 14.43 -10.65
CA ILE A 334 -5.79 12.97 -10.65
C ILE A 334 -5.74 12.38 -12.07
N ASP A 335 -6.22 13.13 -13.04
CA ASP A 335 -5.87 12.89 -14.44
C ASP A 335 -4.35 12.84 -14.70
N THR A 336 -3.54 13.17 -13.69
CA THR A 336 -2.09 13.05 -13.76
C THR A 336 -1.55 11.74 -13.23
N VAL A 337 -2.39 10.89 -12.64
CA VAL A 337 -1.95 9.64 -12.00
C VAL A 337 -1.39 8.64 -13.00
N ASN A 338 -1.86 8.61 -14.22
CA ASN A 338 -1.36 7.72 -15.28
C ASN A 338 -1.07 8.43 -16.60
N HIS A 339 -0.49 9.64 -16.55
CA HIS A 339 -0.31 10.45 -17.76
C HIS A 339 0.91 10.10 -18.60
N VAL A 340 0.64 9.23 -19.50
CA VAL A 340 0.88 9.56 -20.90
C VAL A 340 -0.49 9.99 -21.47
N LYS A 341 -0.63 11.22 -21.92
CA LYS A 341 -1.88 11.76 -22.53
C LYS A 341 -2.42 10.77 -23.54
N GLN A 342 -3.51 10.09 -23.18
CA GLN A 342 -4.33 9.45 -24.18
C GLN A 342 -5.27 10.48 -24.82
N SER A 343 -5.51 10.32 -26.10
CA SER A 343 -6.55 11.08 -26.78
C SER A 343 -7.89 10.83 -26.06
N GLU A 344 -8.70 11.87 -25.87
CA GLU A 344 -9.98 11.90 -25.16
C GLU A 344 -11.05 10.88 -25.64
N THR A 345 -10.66 9.90 -26.46
CA THR A 345 -11.57 8.95 -27.12
C THR A 345 -11.43 7.51 -26.66
N ASP A 346 -10.48 7.20 -25.76
CA ASP A 346 -10.25 5.80 -25.37
C ASP A 346 -10.95 5.46 -24.05
N THR A 347 -12.25 5.19 -24.14
CA THR A 347 -13.09 4.70 -23.05
C THR A 347 -13.16 3.17 -23.00
N ASN A 348 -12.29 2.46 -23.74
CA ASN A 348 -12.40 1.02 -23.92
C ASN A 348 -11.49 0.28 -22.95
N PRO A 349 -12.01 -0.63 -22.11
CA PRO A 349 -11.18 -1.53 -21.32
C PRO A 349 -10.28 -2.32 -22.25
N MET A 350 -9.03 -2.53 -21.84
CA MET A 350 -8.02 -3.19 -22.66
C MET A 350 -8.49 -4.58 -23.06
N THR A 351 -8.72 -4.81 -24.34
CA THR A 351 -9.08 -6.13 -24.85
C THR A 351 -7.89 -7.08 -24.72
N ASN A 352 -8.13 -8.39 -24.57
CA ASN A 352 -7.07 -9.40 -24.56
C ASN A 352 -6.16 -9.30 -25.79
N GLU A 353 -6.66 -8.84 -26.91
CA GLU A 353 -5.90 -8.62 -28.14
C GLU A 353 -4.88 -7.47 -27.98
N LEU A 354 -5.26 -6.40 -27.28
CA LEU A 354 -4.38 -5.27 -27.00
C LEU A 354 -3.31 -5.67 -25.96
N ARG A 355 -3.66 -6.47 -24.95
CA ARG A 355 -2.70 -7.06 -23.99
C ARG A 355 -1.67 -7.92 -24.70
N ILE A 356 -2.10 -8.79 -25.61
CA ILE A 356 -1.23 -9.63 -26.43
C ILE A 356 -0.35 -8.78 -27.35
N ALA A 357 -0.89 -7.74 -27.96
CA ALA A 357 -0.14 -6.84 -28.84
C ALA A 357 0.96 -6.09 -28.08
N ARG A 358 0.67 -5.60 -26.87
CA ARG A 358 1.65 -4.98 -25.95
C ARG A 358 2.73 -5.97 -25.53
N ARG A 359 2.32 -7.15 -25.09
CA ARG A 359 3.24 -8.24 -24.76
C ARG A 359 4.20 -8.49 -25.91
N ASN A 360 3.70 -8.65 -27.13
CA ASN A 360 4.52 -8.92 -28.30
C ASN A 360 5.44 -7.75 -28.66
N ALA A 361 4.99 -6.51 -28.50
CA ALA A 361 5.82 -5.32 -28.74
C ALA A 361 7.01 -5.26 -27.75
N ARG A 362 6.78 -5.54 -26.46
CA ARG A 362 7.84 -5.57 -25.43
C ARG A 362 8.80 -6.74 -25.63
N LEU A 363 8.30 -7.93 -25.93
CA LEU A 363 9.13 -9.12 -26.23
C LEU A 363 10.01 -8.91 -27.46
N ASN A 364 9.65 -8.02 -28.38
CA ASN A 364 10.44 -7.64 -29.54
C ASN A 364 11.46 -6.52 -29.27
N GLY A 365 11.69 -6.13 -28.01
CA GLY A 365 12.77 -5.23 -27.61
C GLY A 365 12.50 -3.75 -27.88
N LEU A 366 11.24 -3.34 -27.98
CA LEU A 366 10.87 -1.93 -28.03
C LEU A 366 11.10 -1.29 -26.67
N SER A 367 12.02 -0.35 -26.56
CA SER A 367 12.36 0.36 -25.32
C SER A 367 11.31 1.44 -24.96
N GLY A 368 11.33 1.91 -23.71
CA GLY A 368 10.25 2.69 -23.11
C GLY A 368 9.72 3.90 -23.89
N GLU A 369 10.55 4.66 -24.61
CA GLU A 369 10.09 5.82 -25.40
C GLU A 369 9.34 5.42 -26.68
N GLU A 370 9.75 4.32 -27.32
CA GLU A 370 9.06 3.79 -28.50
C GLU A 370 7.72 3.15 -28.13
N ASN A 371 7.59 2.68 -26.89
CA ASN A 371 6.34 2.14 -26.33
C ASN A 371 5.41 3.22 -25.77
N ALA A 372 5.84 4.45 -25.61
CA ALA A 372 5.03 5.54 -25.03
C ALA A 372 3.70 5.78 -25.80
N GLY A 373 3.64 5.42 -27.08
CA GLY A 373 2.39 5.44 -27.87
C GLY A 373 1.56 4.16 -27.80
N ILE A 374 2.10 3.07 -27.23
CA ILE A 374 1.45 1.74 -27.24
C ILE A 374 1.02 1.30 -25.84
N ALA A 375 1.61 1.87 -24.79
CA ALA A 375 1.35 1.51 -23.41
C ALA A 375 0.87 2.74 -22.60
N PRO A 376 -0.39 3.11 -22.72
CA PRO A 376 -0.93 4.28 -22.03
C PRO A 376 -1.20 4.06 -20.54
N TYR A 377 -1.17 2.82 -20.03
CA TYR A 377 -1.46 2.52 -18.64
C TYR A 377 -0.32 1.74 -17.99
N GLU A 378 0.01 2.13 -16.79
CA GLU A 378 0.86 1.38 -15.89
C GLU A 378 -0.05 0.51 -15.02
N ASN A 379 0.23 -0.79 -14.92
CA ASN A 379 -0.55 -1.66 -14.07
C ASN A 379 -0.15 -1.44 -12.62
N THR A 380 -1.10 -1.13 -11.77
CA THR A 380 -0.87 -1.11 -10.34
C THR A 380 -0.80 -2.54 -9.83
N MET A 381 0.39 -2.97 -9.43
CA MET A 381 0.69 -4.28 -8.83
C MET A 381 0.98 -4.17 -7.35
N GLY A 382 1.69 -3.12 -6.97
CA GLY A 382 2.00 -2.75 -5.61
C GLY A 382 1.46 -1.36 -5.32
N LEU A 383 1.15 -1.12 -4.07
CA LEU A 383 0.65 0.15 -3.58
C LEU A 383 1.20 0.36 -2.18
N GLY A 384 1.71 1.55 -1.93
CA GLY A 384 2.08 1.99 -0.61
C GLY A 384 1.67 3.44 -0.41
N VAL A 385 1.27 3.78 0.80
CA VAL A 385 0.89 5.13 1.22
C VAL A 385 1.80 5.55 2.36
N GLY A 386 2.46 6.70 2.23
CA GLY A 386 3.36 7.26 3.25
C GLY A 386 3.66 8.71 2.93
N ASP A 387 4.09 9.47 3.92
CA ASP A 387 4.48 10.88 3.76
C ASP A 387 5.97 10.95 3.43
N PHE A 388 6.33 11.10 2.15
CA PHE A 388 7.72 11.15 1.71
C PHE A 388 8.38 12.52 1.89
N PHE A 389 7.57 13.56 1.96
CA PHE A 389 8.08 14.92 2.13
C PHE A 389 8.10 15.36 3.58
N ASP A 390 7.51 14.56 4.47
CA ASP A 390 7.31 14.90 5.88
C ASP A 390 6.55 16.23 6.04
N ASP A 391 5.58 16.45 5.13
CA ASP A 391 4.72 17.62 5.14
C ASP A 391 3.32 17.33 5.72
N GLY A 392 3.11 16.08 6.10
CA GLY A 392 1.89 15.57 6.72
C GLY A 392 0.79 15.23 5.74
N PHE A 393 1.04 15.29 4.42
CA PHE A 393 0.11 14.80 3.41
C PHE A 393 0.52 13.40 2.94
N PRO A 394 -0.38 12.41 3.00
CA PRO A 394 -0.05 11.08 2.51
C PRO A 394 0.22 11.09 1.00
N ASP A 395 1.41 10.67 0.63
CA ASP A 395 1.84 10.42 -0.74
C ASP A 395 1.56 8.98 -1.15
N ILE A 396 1.67 8.68 -2.44
CA ILE A 396 1.37 7.35 -2.97
C ILE A 396 2.55 6.83 -3.79
N VAL A 397 2.96 5.60 -3.52
CA VAL A 397 3.87 4.85 -4.38
C VAL A 397 3.11 3.73 -5.06
N ILE A 398 3.21 3.68 -6.37
CA ILE A 398 2.63 2.64 -7.19
C ILE A 398 3.76 1.75 -7.70
N GLY A 399 3.79 0.52 -7.21
CA GLY A 399 4.60 -0.53 -7.78
C GLY A 399 3.99 -1.00 -9.08
N THR A 400 4.75 -0.94 -10.15
CA THR A 400 4.29 -1.25 -11.49
C THR A 400 4.95 -2.50 -12.05
N GLY A 401 4.49 -2.93 -13.19
CA GLY A 401 4.99 -4.11 -13.87
C GLY A 401 4.00 -5.27 -13.79
N GLU A 402 4.10 -6.18 -14.71
CA GLU A 402 3.39 -7.46 -14.67
C GLU A 402 4.38 -8.55 -14.26
N PRO A 403 3.92 -9.70 -13.78
CA PRO A 403 4.83 -10.82 -13.49
C PRO A 403 5.78 -11.17 -14.64
N GLU A 404 5.38 -10.87 -15.86
CA GLU A 404 6.15 -11.13 -17.07
C GLU A 404 6.87 -9.89 -17.63
N PHE A 405 6.56 -8.67 -17.12
CA PHE A 405 7.07 -7.41 -17.67
C PHE A 405 7.52 -6.46 -16.56
N VAL A 406 8.59 -5.76 -16.83
CA VAL A 406 9.11 -4.70 -15.97
C VAL A 406 8.55 -3.34 -16.40
N ALA A 407 8.26 -2.49 -15.44
CA ALA A 407 7.83 -1.12 -15.68
C ALA A 407 8.47 -0.16 -14.66
N ALA A 408 8.38 1.13 -14.89
CA ALA A 408 8.90 2.11 -13.95
C ALA A 408 7.88 2.37 -12.85
N ASP A 409 8.30 2.30 -11.60
CA ASP A 409 7.46 2.64 -10.47
C ASP A 409 7.07 4.12 -10.50
N VAL A 410 5.92 4.44 -9.93
CA VAL A 410 5.36 5.80 -9.96
C VAL A 410 5.24 6.35 -8.55
N PHE A 411 5.79 7.52 -8.34
CA PHE A 411 5.64 8.30 -7.13
C PHE A 411 4.67 9.44 -7.41
N LEU A 412 3.62 9.53 -6.62
CA LEU A 412 2.63 10.59 -6.65
C LEU A 412 2.74 11.40 -5.39
N CYS A 413 3.22 12.61 -5.54
CA CYS A 413 3.35 13.56 -4.46
C CYS A 413 2.03 14.29 -4.26
N ASN A 414 1.52 14.22 -3.04
CA ASN A 414 0.35 14.96 -2.61
C ASN A 414 0.73 16.42 -2.35
N ARG A 415 0.05 17.35 -2.98
CA ARG A 415 0.29 18.79 -2.83
C ARG A 415 -0.82 19.48 -2.02
N GLY A 416 -1.61 18.68 -1.32
CA GLY A 416 -2.82 19.15 -0.64
C GLY A 416 -3.91 19.59 -1.62
N GLN A 417 -5.08 19.99 -1.09
CA GLN A 417 -6.22 20.44 -1.88
C GLN A 417 -6.65 19.45 -2.97
N ARG A 418 -6.55 18.13 -2.70
CA ARG A 418 -6.89 17.04 -3.63
C ARG A 418 -6.04 17.05 -4.91
N ARG A 419 -4.78 17.49 -4.82
CA ARG A 419 -3.85 17.58 -5.96
C ARG A 419 -2.68 16.64 -5.80
N PHE A 420 -2.46 15.81 -6.80
CA PHE A 420 -1.32 14.92 -6.90
C PHE A 420 -0.51 15.23 -8.15
N GLU A 421 0.79 15.13 -8.05
CA GLU A 421 1.69 15.25 -9.19
C GLU A 421 2.67 14.05 -9.23
N ARG A 422 3.05 13.64 -10.43
CA ARG A 422 4.10 12.62 -10.59
C ARG A 422 5.45 13.26 -10.27
N CYS A 423 6.12 12.74 -9.27
CA CYS A 423 7.37 13.31 -8.75
C CYS A 423 8.54 12.32 -8.68
N THR A 424 8.45 11.20 -9.38
CA THR A 424 9.46 10.13 -9.38
C THR A 424 10.88 10.67 -9.57
N ASP A 425 11.07 11.58 -10.52
CA ASP A 425 12.38 12.15 -10.85
C ASP A 425 12.95 13.08 -9.75
N GLN A 426 12.12 13.46 -8.77
CA GLN A 426 12.52 14.32 -7.66
C GLN A 426 13.14 13.51 -6.52
N PHE A 427 12.77 12.23 -6.37
CA PHE A 427 13.18 11.38 -5.26
C PHE A 427 14.36 10.50 -5.56
N ILE A 428 14.41 9.97 -6.76
CA ILE A 428 15.32 8.92 -7.14
C ILE A 428 16.15 9.42 -8.31
N LYS A 429 17.47 9.23 -8.26
CA LYS A 429 18.35 9.59 -9.38
C LYS A 429 17.86 8.93 -10.67
N PRO A 430 17.86 9.62 -11.80
CA PRO A 430 17.35 9.08 -13.06
C PRO A 430 17.89 7.68 -13.40
N ASN A 431 19.13 7.38 -13.01
CA ASN A 431 19.75 6.06 -13.22
C ASN A 431 19.23 4.98 -12.26
N GLU A 432 18.57 5.34 -11.19
CA GLU A 432 17.98 4.45 -10.18
C GLU A 432 16.46 4.35 -10.34
N ALA A 433 15.80 5.47 -10.64
CA ALA A 433 14.36 5.56 -10.85
C ALA A 433 13.85 4.81 -12.08
N HIS A 434 14.69 4.75 -13.11
CA HIS A 434 14.31 4.12 -14.37
C HIS A 434 14.72 2.64 -14.47
N THR A 435 15.15 2.02 -13.39
CA THR A 435 15.23 0.56 -13.36
C THR A 435 13.80 0.03 -13.44
N MET A 436 13.48 -0.48 -14.59
CA MET A 436 12.26 -1.21 -14.84
C MET A 436 12.18 -2.36 -13.84
N THR A 437 11.17 -2.39 -13.01
CA THR A 437 11.01 -3.36 -11.92
C THR A 437 9.67 -4.07 -11.97
N ARG A 438 9.47 -5.00 -11.05
CA ARG A 438 8.20 -5.66 -10.77
C ARG A 438 7.94 -5.51 -9.29
N ALA A 439 7.54 -4.30 -8.88
CA ALA A 439 7.28 -4.02 -7.48
C ALA A 439 5.91 -4.51 -7.06
N HIS A 440 5.85 -5.22 -5.94
CA HIS A 440 4.60 -5.69 -5.34
C HIS A 440 4.38 -5.06 -3.97
N GLY A 441 5.26 -5.32 -3.01
CA GLY A 441 5.18 -4.73 -1.67
C GLY A 441 5.92 -3.39 -1.62
N ALA A 442 5.26 -2.37 -1.10
CA ALA A 442 5.88 -1.09 -0.77
C ALA A 442 5.48 -0.74 0.67
N VAL A 443 6.46 -0.54 1.55
CA VAL A 443 6.26 -0.30 2.98
C VAL A 443 7.16 0.82 3.49
N PHE A 444 6.67 1.51 4.50
CA PHE A 444 7.24 2.74 5.04
C PHE A 444 7.47 2.66 6.55
N ALA A 445 8.61 3.18 6.99
CA ALA A 445 8.98 3.40 8.37
C ALA A 445 10.13 4.42 8.45
N ASP A 446 10.40 4.99 9.60
CA ASP A 446 11.66 5.68 9.90
C ASP A 446 12.60 4.66 10.52
N VAL A 447 13.30 3.87 9.67
CA VAL A 447 14.06 2.69 10.11
C VAL A 447 15.36 3.04 10.86
N ASN A 448 15.81 4.28 10.77
CA ASN A 448 17.04 4.75 11.43
C ASN A 448 16.80 5.83 12.48
N ARG A 449 15.55 6.16 12.75
CA ARG A 449 15.11 7.18 13.72
C ARG A 449 15.73 8.55 13.48
N ASP A 450 15.89 8.92 12.22
CA ASP A 450 16.40 10.24 11.85
C ASP A 450 15.29 11.29 11.70
N GLY A 451 14.03 10.91 11.86
CA GLY A 451 12.86 11.79 11.78
C GLY A 451 12.35 12.01 10.36
N PHE A 452 12.73 11.13 9.46
CA PHE A 452 12.26 11.11 8.08
C PHE A 452 11.76 9.72 7.69
N THR A 453 10.78 9.69 6.82
CA THR A 453 10.21 8.44 6.31
C THR A 453 11.17 7.76 5.33
N ASP A 454 11.48 6.49 5.55
CA ASP A 454 12.19 5.61 4.64
C ASP A 454 11.22 4.61 4.01
N PHE A 455 11.61 3.94 2.92
CA PHE A 455 10.74 2.97 2.29
C PHE A 455 11.47 1.78 1.67
N TYR A 456 10.80 0.64 1.68
CA TYR A 456 11.30 -0.61 1.13
C TYR A 456 10.39 -1.14 0.04
N PHE A 457 11.00 -1.60 -1.07
CA PHE A 457 10.32 -2.30 -2.14
C PHE A 457 10.70 -3.78 -2.16
N ASN A 458 9.69 -4.62 -2.08
CA ASN A 458 9.82 -6.05 -2.35
C ASN A 458 9.60 -6.29 -3.85
N LEU A 459 10.67 -6.63 -4.54
CA LEU A 459 10.74 -6.74 -5.99
C LEU A 459 10.77 -8.19 -6.45
N GLY A 460 10.22 -8.43 -7.62
CA GLY A 460 10.34 -9.70 -8.30
C GLY A 460 9.09 -10.11 -9.05
N GLY A 461 9.28 -10.73 -10.19
CA GLY A 461 8.23 -11.19 -11.05
C GLY A 461 7.71 -12.57 -10.69
N HIS A 462 6.91 -13.10 -11.58
CA HIS A 462 6.50 -14.49 -11.62
C HIS A 462 7.63 -15.32 -12.24
N PRO A 463 7.90 -16.52 -11.75
CA PRO A 463 8.77 -17.43 -12.48
C PRO A 463 8.16 -17.69 -13.87
N PRO A 464 8.94 -17.58 -14.93
CA PRO A 464 8.45 -17.93 -16.25
C PRO A 464 8.00 -19.39 -16.24
N PHE A 465 6.90 -19.67 -16.92
CA PHE A 465 6.44 -21.05 -17.15
C PHE A 465 7.49 -21.88 -17.93
N ASP A 466 8.50 -21.22 -18.50
CA ASP A 466 9.62 -21.86 -19.19
C ASP A 466 10.89 -21.80 -18.32
N PHE A 467 11.34 -22.96 -17.89
CA PHE A 467 12.51 -23.17 -17.00
C PHE A 467 13.84 -22.59 -17.51
N ALA A 468 13.93 -22.24 -18.79
CA ALA A 468 15.15 -21.69 -19.38
C ALA A 468 15.38 -20.19 -19.06
N GLN A 469 14.34 -19.44 -18.68
CA GLN A 469 14.42 -17.99 -18.43
C GLN A 469 14.41 -17.60 -16.93
N LYS A 470 14.53 -18.55 -16.03
CA LYS A 470 14.38 -18.37 -14.57
C LYS A 470 15.31 -17.36 -13.91
N ALA A 471 16.45 -17.09 -14.47
CA ALA A 471 17.44 -16.19 -13.86
C ALA A 471 17.11 -14.71 -14.06
N GLU A 472 16.32 -14.38 -15.08
CA GLU A 472 16.07 -12.99 -15.47
C GLU A 472 14.86 -12.33 -14.75
N SER A 473 14.04 -13.10 -14.03
CA SER A 473 12.86 -12.59 -13.34
C SER A 473 13.05 -12.35 -11.85
N ARG A 474 14.21 -12.66 -11.32
CA ARG A 474 14.61 -12.33 -9.95
C ARG A 474 15.14 -10.92 -9.91
N GLU A 475 14.66 -10.14 -8.96
CA GLU A 475 15.09 -8.77 -8.77
C GLU A 475 15.62 -8.58 -7.35
N THR A 476 16.56 -7.66 -7.19
CA THR A 476 17.08 -7.30 -5.88
C THR A 476 16.15 -6.28 -5.24
N ASN A 477 15.68 -6.59 -4.05
CA ASN A 477 14.85 -5.71 -3.26
C ASN A 477 15.58 -4.39 -2.93
N LYS A 478 14.81 -3.32 -2.71
CA LYS A 478 15.38 -1.98 -2.55
C LYS A 478 14.89 -1.32 -1.28
N LEU A 479 15.83 -0.95 -0.42
CA LEU A 479 15.62 -0.01 0.68
C LEU A 479 16.13 1.36 0.23
N PHE A 480 15.29 2.36 0.37
CA PHE A 480 15.60 3.76 0.14
C PHE A 480 15.54 4.50 1.46
N MET A 481 16.64 5.14 1.80
CA MET A 481 16.74 5.97 2.98
C MET A 481 16.96 7.43 2.59
N ARG A 482 16.37 8.33 3.38
CA ARG A 482 16.57 9.75 3.15
C ARG A 482 18.02 10.15 3.35
N GLN A 483 18.56 10.94 2.42
CA GLN A 483 19.92 11.41 2.44
C GLN A 483 19.98 12.81 3.02
N THR A 484 20.23 12.90 4.31
CA THR A 484 20.43 14.17 5.00
C THR A 484 21.46 14.03 6.11
N SER A 485 22.14 15.13 6.44
CA SER A 485 22.96 15.22 7.65
C SER A 485 22.21 15.84 8.83
N GLU A 486 20.95 16.22 8.61
CA GLU A 486 20.08 16.84 9.59
C GLU A 486 19.09 15.80 10.09
N THR A 487 18.68 15.91 11.34
CA THR A 487 17.59 15.13 11.91
C THR A 487 16.28 15.84 11.59
N GLY A 488 15.28 15.10 11.17
CA GLY A 488 13.94 15.62 10.92
C GLY A 488 13.32 16.22 12.18
N ASN A 489 12.54 17.27 12.02
CA ASN A 489 11.80 17.87 13.13
C ASN A 489 10.48 17.09 13.33
N ALA A 490 10.58 15.92 13.91
CA ALA A 490 9.46 15.00 14.09
C ALA A 490 9.42 14.42 15.51
N ALA A 491 8.29 13.82 15.87
CA ALA A 491 8.13 12.98 17.06
C ALA A 491 7.60 11.61 16.62
N TRP A 492 7.82 10.59 17.45
CA TRP A 492 7.31 9.25 17.22
C TRP A 492 6.19 8.91 18.21
N LEU A 493 5.16 8.26 17.74
CA LEU A 493 4.01 7.91 18.55
C LEU A 493 3.60 6.46 18.32
N THR A 494 3.69 5.65 19.38
CA THR A 494 3.15 4.29 19.42
C THR A 494 1.88 4.29 20.28
N LEU A 495 0.87 3.53 19.89
CA LEU A 495 -0.39 3.41 20.61
C LEU A 495 -0.54 2.04 21.24
N SER A 496 -1.13 1.98 22.43
CA SER A 496 -1.48 0.73 23.10
C SER A 496 -2.89 0.79 23.66
N GLY A 497 -3.81 0.00 23.07
CA GLY A 497 -5.16 -0.13 23.56
C GLY A 497 -5.26 -0.88 24.89
N THR A 498 -6.31 -0.63 25.63
CA THR A 498 -6.65 -1.34 26.87
C THR A 498 -8.11 -1.77 26.93
N ARG A 499 -9.00 -1.09 26.21
CA ARG A 499 -10.40 -1.42 25.94
C ARG A 499 -10.59 -1.64 24.45
N SER A 500 -9.92 -0.85 23.66
CA SER A 500 -9.71 -1.12 22.24
C SER A 500 -8.73 -2.28 22.09
N ASN A 501 -8.65 -2.86 20.90
CA ASN A 501 -7.63 -3.83 20.59
C ASN A 501 -6.23 -3.27 20.91
N ARG A 502 -5.30 -4.17 21.26
CA ARG A 502 -3.98 -3.80 21.79
C ARG A 502 -3.19 -2.91 20.84
N ASP A 503 -3.24 -3.18 19.55
CA ASP A 503 -2.54 -2.44 18.51
C ASP A 503 -3.21 -1.12 18.13
N ALA A 504 -4.35 -0.79 18.76
CA ALA A 504 -5.14 0.39 18.47
C ALA A 504 -5.57 0.52 16.98
N ILE A 505 -5.66 -0.59 16.26
CA ILE A 505 -6.14 -0.60 14.87
C ILE A 505 -7.56 -0.01 14.84
N GLY A 506 -7.77 0.99 13.96
CA GLY A 506 -8.98 1.80 13.89
C GLY A 506 -8.90 3.13 14.66
N ALA A 507 -7.81 3.39 15.42
CA ALA A 507 -7.63 4.67 16.07
C ALA A 507 -7.32 5.79 15.06
N ARG A 508 -7.87 7.00 15.33
CA ARG A 508 -7.53 8.24 14.61
C ARG A 508 -6.64 9.13 15.46
N VAL A 509 -5.53 9.55 14.91
CA VAL A 509 -4.59 10.51 15.50
C VAL A 509 -4.67 11.82 14.76
N GLN A 510 -5.05 12.88 15.48
CA GLN A 510 -5.00 14.25 15.00
C GLN A 510 -3.84 14.98 15.68
N TYR A 511 -3.02 15.69 14.93
CA TYR A 511 -1.92 16.51 15.49
C TYR A 511 -1.76 17.84 14.75
N GLY A 512 -1.10 18.80 15.41
CA GLY A 512 -0.94 20.15 14.85
C GLY A 512 -2.09 21.09 15.17
N THR A 513 -2.09 22.28 14.56
CA THR A 513 -3.10 23.31 14.81
C THR A 513 -3.43 24.13 13.55
N GLY A 514 -4.69 24.51 13.38
CA GLY A 514 -5.15 25.33 12.26
C GLY A 514 -4.90 24.66 10.92
N ASP A 515 -4.32 25.35 9.96
CA ASP A 515 -4.02 24.85 8.62
C ASP A 515 -2.91 23.76 8.62
N LEU A 516 -2.21 23.59 9.75
CA LEU A 516 -1.20 22.55 9.95
C LEU A 516 -1.76 21.35 10.71
N THR A 517 -3.06 21.22 10.89
CA THR A 517 -3.68 20.02 11.44
C THR A 517 -3.51 18.86 10.46
N ARG A 518 -3.13 17.70 10.98
CA ARG A 518 -2.92 16.47 10.23
C ARG A 518 -3.60 15.31 10.90
N TYR A 519 -3.97 14.30 10.10
CA TYR A 519 -4.68 13.12 10.55
C TYR A 519 -3.99 11.85 10.07
N HIS A 520 -3.87 10.88 10.99
CA HIS A 520 -3.43 9.52 10.69
C HIS A 520 -4.43 8.52 11.24
N TYR A 521 -4.57 7.41 10.54
CA TYR A 521 -5.40 6.28 10.96
C TYR A 521 -4.53 5.04 11.13
N ILE A 522 -4.65 4.35 12.26
CA ILE A 522 -3.90 3.11 12.52
C ILE A 522 -4.54 1.97 11.74
N ARG A 523 -3.75 1.28 10.93
CA ARG A 523 -4.19 0.21 10.03
C ARG A 523 -3.22 -0.97 10.07
N SER A 524 -3.74 -2.18 9.99
CA SER A 524 -2.95 -3.42 9.89
C SER A 524 -2.40 -3.67 8.50
N THR A 525 -2.98 -3.06 7.47
CA THR A 525 -2.55 -3.19 6.08
C THR A 525 -2.72 -1.88 5.34
N GLN A 526 -1.70 -1.50 4.57
CA GLN A 526 -1.77 -0.35 3.67
C GLN A 526 -1.19 -0.73 2.32
N GLY A 527 -2.06 -0.81 1.31
CA GLY A 527 -1.68 -1.23 -0.01
C GLY A 527 -1.79 -2.74 -0.25
N PHE A 528 -1.05 -3.26 -1.22
CA PHE A 528 -1.15 -4.66 -1.62
C PHE A 528 -0.25 -5.56 -0.76
N GLN A 529 -0.87 -6.43 0.06
CA GLN A 529 -0.18 -7.46 0.84
C GLN A 529 0.92 -6.93 1.78
N SER A 530 0.84 -5.67 2.18
CA SER A 530 1.91 -4.95 2.86
C SER A 530 1.41 -4.22 4.08
N GLN A 531 2.30 -4.07 5.08
CA GLN A 531 2.02 -3.42 6.34
C GLN A 531 3.13 -2.42 6.67
N ASN A 532 2.75 -1.15 6.81
CA ASN A 532 3.67 -0.12 7.29
C ASN A 532 3.93 -0.26 8.79
N SER A 533 4.94 0.44 9.29
CA SER A 533 5.12 0.62 10.73
C SER A 533 3.85 1.12 11.40
N MET A 534 3.54 0.59 12.57
CA MET A 534 2.49 1.10 13.46
C MET A 534 3.01 2.24 14.36
N THR A 535 4.32 2.46 14.40
CA THR A 535 4.90 3.65 14.99
C THR A 535 4.73 4.82 14.05
N LEU A 536 3.87 5.77 14.43
CA LEU A 536 3.62 6.96 13.62
C LEU A 536 4.79 7.93 13.73
N LEU A 537 5.31 8.36 12.60
CA LEU A 537 6.15 9.54 12.50
C LEU A 537 5.23 10.77 12.39
N LEU A 538 5.42 11.75 13.27
CA LEU A 538 4.66 13.00 13.31
C LEU A 538 5.58 14.15 12.92
N PRO A 539 5.61 14.58 11.66
CA PRO A 539 6.37 15.76 11.24
C PRO A 539 5.81 17.03 11.89
N LEU A 540 6.66 17.81 12.56
CA LEU A 540 6.24 19.01 13.31
C LEU A 540 6.46 20.31 12.50
N GLY A 541 7.00 20.22 11.28
CA GLY A 541 7.34 21.38 10.47
C GLY A 541 8.35 22.28 11.18
N GLU A 542 8.04 23.55 11.40
CA GLU A 542 8.90 24.50 12.14
C GLU A 542 8.58 24.55 13.64
N GLN A 543 7.64 23.76 14.13
CA GLN A 543 7.20 23.80 15.54
C GLN A 543 8.08 22.94 16.43
N GLU A 544 8.38 23.42 17.65
CA GLU A 544 9.08 22.63 18.67
C GLU A 544 8.18 21.54 19.27
N SER A 545 6.88 21.81 19.35
CA SER A 545 5.89 20.87 19.86
C SER A 545 4.50 21.16 19.31
N VAL A 546 3.67 20.12 19.22
CA VAL A 546 2.29 20.20 18.74
C VAL A 546 1.34 19.45 19.68
N PRO A 547 0.06 19.90 19.80
CA PRO A 547 -0.97 19.10 20.44
C PRO A 547 -1.28 17.87 19.60
N VAL A 548 -1.58 16.77 20.27
CA VAL A 548 -2.00 15.50 19.68
C VAL A 548 -3.28 15.06 20.37
N GLN A 549 -4.27 14.66 19.61
CA GLN A 549 -5.49 14.05 20.07
C GLN A 549 -5.64 12.67 19.44
N ILE A 550 -5.89 11.66 20.25
CA ILE A 550 -6.10 10.27 19.83
C ILE A 550 -7.55 9.91 20.12
N LYS A 551 -8.33 9.61 19.09
CA LYS A 551 -9.67 9.00 19.21
C LYS A 551 -9.48 7.48 19.08
N TRP A 552 -9.68 6.76 20.19
CA TRP A 552 -9.56 5.31 20.24
C TRP A 552 -10.81 4.62 19.67
N PRO A 553 -10.72 3.39 19.14
CA PRO A 553 -11.89 2.61 18.71
C PRO A 553 -13.00 2.51 19.78
N SER A 554 -12.63 2.39 21.05
CA SER A 554 -13.58 2.39 22.17
C SER A 554 -14.38 3.68 22.37
N GLY A 555 -14.12 4.73 21.54
CA GLY A 555 -14.69 6.07 21.66
C GLY A 555 -14.02 6.96 22.72
N VAL A 556 -13.03 6.46 23.47
CA VAL A 556 -12.24 7.27 24.40
C VAL A 556 -11.35 8.24 23.61
N THR A 557 -11.07 9.41 24.18
CA THR A 557 -10.12 10.38 23.62
C THR A 557 -8.97 10.60 24.59
N THR A 558 -7.75 10.58 24.09
CA THR A 558 -6.53 10.92 24.83
C THR A 558 -5.88 12.15 24.21
N GLU A 559 -5.44 13.10 25.04
CA GLU A 559 -4.72 14.29 24.60
C GLU A 559 -3.29 14.29 25.17
N LEU A 560 -2.33 14.65 24.34
CA LEU A 560 -0.93 14.84 24.75
C LEU A 560 -0.29 15.97 23.94
N THR A 561 0.95 16.31 24.26
CA THR A 561 1.75 17.25 23.46
C THR A 561 2.99 16.50 22.97
N ALA A 562 3.15 16.38 21.66
CA ALA A 562 4.33 15.82 21.05
C ALA A 562 5.39 16.91 20.86
N THR A 563 6.63 16.60 21.23
CA THR A 563 7.80 17.46 21.12
C THR A 563 8.83 16.80 20.21
N ALA A 564 9.48 17.58 19.38
CA ALA A 564 10.50 17.12 18.45
C ALA A 564 11.57 16.25 19.11
N GLY A 565 11.97 15.18 18.45
CA GLY A 565 12.97 14.24 18.91
C GLY A 565 12.55 13.35 20.08
N GLN A 566 11.25 13.31 20.43
CA GLN A 566 10.72 12.48 21.50
C GLN A 566 9.87 11.34 20.96
N HIS A 567 9.96 10.18 21.62
CA HIS A 567 9.09 9.04 21.39
C HIS A 567 8.03 8.97 22.52
N TYR A 568 6.78 8.82 22.11
CA TYR A 568 5.63 8.70 22.99
C TYR A 568 4.99 7.32 22.85
N ASN A 569 4.78 6.65 23.97
CA ASN A 569 3.89 5.50 24.03
C ASN A 569 2.59 5.94 24.69
N ALA A 570 1.54 6.15 23.91
CA ALA A 570 0.25 6.53 24.40
C ALA A 570 -0.59 5.29 24.72
N VAL A 571 -0.89 5.12 26.00
CA VAL A 571 -1.75 4.03 26.45
C VAL A 571 -3.18 4.55 26.65
N GLU A 572 -4.14 3.83 26.11
CA GLU A 572 -5.55 4.15 26.27
C GLU A 572 -5.91 4.18 27.77
N GLN A 573 -6.45 5.30 28.21
CA GLN A 573 -6.82 5.44 29.62
C GLN A 573 -8.21 4.86 29.88
N ALA A 574 -8.30 3.96 30.87
CA ALA A 574 -9.58 3.53 31.36
C ALA A 574 -10.36 4.76 31.87
N THR A 575 -11.53 5.02 31.31
CA THR A 575 -12.43 6.03 31.86
C THR A 575 -12.82 5.62 33.29
N PRO A 576 -12.76 6.50 34.29
CA PRO A 576 -13.03 6.14 35.66
C PRO A 576 -14.48 5.68 35.90
#